data_1781710071c166310edfd7060003a088
#
_entry.id   1781710071c166310edfd7060003a088
#
_cell.length_a   1.000
_cell.length_b   1.000
_cell.length_c   1.000
_cell.angle_alpha   90.00
_cell.angle_beta   90.00
_cell.angle_gamma   90.00
#
_symmetry.space_group_name_H-M   'P 1'
#
loop_
_entity.id
_entity.type
_entity.pdbx_description
1 polymer ?
#
loop_
_entity_poly.entity_id
_entity_poly.type
_entity_poly.pdbx_seq_one_letter_code
_entity_poly.pdbx_strand_id
1 'polypeptide(L)'
;MKEEEVILVNEPIGLMPKLEAHQKAVLHRAFSVFILNDKNEIMLQQRAHQKYHFPLLWTNTCCSHQRSGETNIEAGSRRLFEEMGFKTELKELFHFIYQAPFDNGLTEHELDHVMIGYFNENPTINPEEVEAWKWM
;
A
#
# COMPACT_ATOMS: atom_id res chain seq x y z
N MET A 1 -18.17 7.51 -3.93
CA MET A 1 -16.83 7.21 -3.40
C MET A 1 -15.87 8.30 -3.84
N LYS A 2 -15.12 8.85 -2.93
CA LYS A 2 -14.17 9.90 -3.24
C LYS A 2 -12.95 9.30 -3.94
N GLU A 3 -12.53 9.90 -5.06
CA GLU A 3 -11.36 9.45 -5.78
C GLU A 3 -10.10 9.65 -4.94
N GLU A 4 -9.23 8.65 -4.93
CA GLU A 4 -7.95 8.71 -4.24
C GLU A 4 -6.95 9.57 -5.01
N GLU A 5 -6.23 10.42 -4.28
CA GLU A 5 -5.16 11.23 -4.85
C GLU A 5 -3.81 10.74 -4.37
N VAL A 6 -2.79 10.89 -5.21
CA VAL A 6 -1.41 10.55 -4.88
C VAL A 6 -0.53 11.80 -4.89
N ILE A 7 0.59 11.75 -4.16
CA ILE A 7 1.53 12.86 -4.04
C ILE A 7 2.64 12.69 -5.07
N LEU A 8 2.82 13.69 -5.93
CA LEU A 8 3.85 13.68 -6.96
C LEU A 8 5.24 13.90 -6.36
N VAL A 9 6.25 13.23 -6.92
CA VAL A 9 7.65 13.33 -6.49
C VAL A 9 8.38 14.39 -7.31
N ASN A 10 8.21 14.35 -8.64
CA ASN A 10 8.86 15.29 -9.55
C ASN A 10 7.92 16.42 -9.94
N GLU A 11 8.45 17.42 -10.61
CA GLU A 11 7.63 18.53 -11.09
C GLU A 11 6.68 18.08 -12.21
N PRO A 12 5.43 18.59 -12.23
CA PRO A 12 4.89 19.52 -11.23
C PRO A 12 4.70 18.85 -9.88
N ILE A 13 5.13 19.51 -8.80
CA ILE A 13 4.93 19.01 -7.45
C ILE A 13 3.47 19.25 -7.07
N GLY A 14 2.85 18.28 -6.39
CA GLY A 14 1.48 18.42 -5.92
C GLY A 14 0.73 17.10 -5.88
N LEU A 15 -0.58 17.17 -6.08
CA LEU A 15 -1.46 16.01 -6.02
C LEU A 15 -2.01 15.71 -7.42
N MET A 16 -2.32 14.43 -7.65
CA MET A 16 -2.92 13.96 -8.88
C MET A 16 -3.85 12.79 -8.55
N PRO A 17 -5.01 12.66 -9.22
CA PRO A 17 -5.85 11.47 -9.04
C PRO A 17 -5.04 10.19 -9.31
N LYS A 18 -5.24 9.17 -8.48
CA LYS A 18 -4.49 7.91 -8.54
C LYS A 18 -4.60 7.25 -9.92
N LEU A 19 -5.80 7.19 -10.49
CA LEU A 19 -6.00 6.57 -11.80
C LEU A 19 -5.22 7.32 -12.88
N GLU A 20 -5.25 8.66 -12.87
CA GLU A 20 -4.52 9.48 -13.83
C GLU A 20 -3.01 9.24 -13.73
N ALA A 21 -2.47 9.17 -12.51
CA ALA A 21 -1.05 8.91 -12.29
C ALA A 21 -0.64 7.56 -12.88
N HIS A 22 -1.48 6.55 -12.73
CA HIS A 22 -1.22 5.22 -13.30
C HIS A 22 -1.38 5.18 -14.81
N GLN A 23 -2.33 5.93 -15.36
CA GLN A 23 -2.52 6.03 -16.82
C GLN A 23 -1.35 6.76 -17.50
N LYS A 24 -0.79 7.77 -16.84
CA LYS A 24 0.29 8.61 -17.37
C LYS A 24 1.69 8.18 -16.91
N ALA A 25 1.79 7.11 -16.11
CA ALA A 25 3.05 6.63 -15.52
C ALA A 25 3.82 7.72 -14.77
N VAL A 26 3.09 8.61 -14.06
CA VAL A 26 3.71 9.71 -13.30
C VAL A 26 4.28 9.19 -12.00
N LEU A 27 5.54 9.54 -11.70
CA LEU A 27 6.18 9.15 -10.45
C LEU A 27 5.48 9.79 -9.26
N HIS A 28 5.01 8.97 -8.33
CA HIS A 28 4.29 9.42 -7.14
C HIS A 28 4.73 8.61 -5.92
N ARG A 29 4.40 9.13 -4.73
CA ARG A 29 4.77 8.49 -3.46
C ARG A 29 3.83 7.33 -3.16
N ALA A 30 4.41 6.27 -2.61
CA ALA A 30 3.69 5.09 -2.16
C ALA A 30 4.40 4.49 -0.95
N PHE A 31 3.81 3.47 -0.35
CA PHE A 31 4.46 2.75 0.75
C PHE A 31 4.06 1.29 0.75
N SER A 32 4.93 0.46 1.34
CA SER A 32 4.70 -0.96 1.55
C SER A 32 4.96 -1.28 3.02
N VAL A 33 4.02 -1.97 3.65
CA VAL A 33 4.13 -2.39 5.05
C VAL A 33 4.31 -3.90 5.10
N PHE A 34 5.32 -4.35 5.88
CA PHE A 34 5.58 -5.76 6.14
C PHE A 34 5.41 -6.01 7.63
N ILE A 35 4.49 -6.90 7.99
CA ILE A 35 4.25 -7.28 9.38
C ILE A 35 4.77 -8.70 9.58
N LEU A 36 5.62 -8.86 10.60
CA LEU A 36 6.19 -10.15 10.97
C LEU A 36 5.67 -10.58 12.35
N ASN A 37 5.67 -11.88 12.58
CA ASN A 37 5.40 -12.43 13.91
C ASN A 37 6.71 -12.96 14.55
N ASP A 38 6.60 -13.56 15.74
CA ASP A 38 7.75 -14.10 16.47
C ASP A 38 8.44 -15.25 15.75
N LYS A 39 7.78 -15.86 14.78
CA LYS A 39 8.33 -16.96 13.99
C LYS A 39 8.97 -16.49 12.70
N ASN A 40 9.12 -15.17 12.52
CA ASN A 40 9.63 -14.55 11.31
C ASN A 40 8.79 -14.85 10.07
N GLU A 41 7.50 -15.11 10.26
CA GLU A 41 6.56 -15.23 9.16
C GLU A 41 6.01 -13.84 8.80
N ILE A 42 5.73 -13.62 7.52
CA ILE A 42 5.17 -12.37 7.01
C ILE A 42 3.66 -12.51 6.88
N MET A 43 2.92 -11.51 7.34
CA MET A 43 1.48 -11.44 7.13
C MET A 43 1.22 -10.98 5.69
N LEU A 44 0.56 -11.84 4.91
CA LEU A 44 0.19 -11.53 3.53
C LEU A 44 -1.28 -11.21 3.43
N GLN A 45 -1.65 -10.39 2.45
CA GLN A 45 -3.05 -10.15 2.11
C GLN A 45 -3.34 -10.51 0.66
N GLN A 46 -4.55 -10.99 0.41
CA GLN A 46 -5.09 -11.14 -0.94
C GLN A 46 -6.02 -9.97 -1.18
N ARG A 47 -5.78 -9.22 -2.25
CA ARG A 47 -6.58 -8.04 -2.58
C ARG A 47 -8.02 -8.44 -2.90
N ALA A 48 -8.97 -7.61 -2.46
CA ALA A 48 -10.39 -7.87 -2.66
C ALA A 48 -10.75 -7.96 -4.15
N HIS A 49 -11.75 -8.76 -4.47
CA HIS A 49 -12.17 -9.02 -5.86
C HIS A 49 -12.72 -7.78 -6.57
N GLN A 50 -13.22 -6.78 -5.84
CA GLN A 50 -13.74 -5.54 -6.42
C GLN A 50 -12.67 -4.49 -6.69
N LYS A 51 -11.39 -4.77 -6.43
CA LYS A 51 -10.31 -3.84 -6.76
C LYS A 51 -10.11 -3.78 -8.27
N TYR A 52 -9.99 -2.57 -8.84
CA TYR A 52 -9.72 -2.41 -10.27
C TYR A 52 -8.26 -2.66 -10.61
N HIS A 53 -7.38 -2.70 -9.60
CA HIS A 53 -5.94 -2.78 -9.72
C HIS A 53 -5.49 -4.08 -9.04
N PHE A 54 -5.16 -5.10 -9.86
CA PHE A 54 -4.75 -6.43 -9.41
C PHE A 54 -5.72 -7.07 -8.40
N PRO A 55 -6.99 -7.31 -8.77
CA PRO A 55 -7.91 -8.02 -7.88
C PRO A 55 -7.40 -9.44 -7.61
N LEU A 56 -7.63 -9.94 -6.38
CA LEU A 56 -7.27 -11.28 -5.93
C LEU A 56 -5.77 -11.59 -5.94
N LEU A 57 -4.91 -10.60 -6.15
CA LEU A 57 -3.47 -10.79 -6.07
C LEU A 57 -3.04 -10.90 -4.60
N TRP A 58 -2.20 -11.87 -4.30
CA TRP A 58 -1.53 -11.96 -3.00
C TRP A 58 -0.34 -11.00 -2.97
N THR A 59 -0.18 -10.29 -1.88
CA THR A 59 0.89 -9.29 -1.71
C THR A 59 1.33 -9.24 -0.25
N ASN A 60 2.26 -8.33 0.07
CA ASN A 60 2.68 -8.07 1.44
C ASN A 60 1.51 -7.54 2.28
N THR A 61 1.76 -7.23 3.55
CA THR A 61 0.69 -6.92 4.50
C THR A 61 -0.20 -5.76 4.06
N CYS A 62 0.39 -4.69 3.55
CA CYS A 62 -0.36 -3.49 3.14
C CYS A 62 0.46 -2.66 2.17
N CYS A 63 -0.14 -2.21 1.08
CA CYS A 63 0.46 -1.29 0.12
C CYS A 63 -0.56 -0.21 -0.21
N SER A 64 -0.17 1.05 -0.16
CA SER A 64 -1.07 2.14 -0.50
C SER A 64 -0.29 3.44 -0.72
N HIS A 65 -0.99 4.55 -0.63
CA HIS A 65 -0.46 5.87 -0.93
C HIS A 65 -0.69 6.84 0.21
N GLN A 66 0.28 7.71 0.43
CA GLN A 66 0.18 8.77 1.43
C GLN A 66 -0.86 9.80 0.99
N ARG A 67 -1.56 10.37 1.97
CA ARG A 67 -2.41 11.54 1.77
C ARG A 67 -1.62 12.79 2.06
N SER A 68 -2.05 13.91 1.47
CA SER A 68 -1.42 15.21 1.72
C SER A 68 -1.34 15.49 3.22
N GLY A 69 -0.16 15.84 3.70
CA GLY A 69 0.09 16.15 5.11
C GLY A 69 0.44 14.98 6.00
N GLU A 70 0.37 13.76 5.49
CA GLU A 70 0.76 12.57 6.26
C GLU A 70 2.25 12.28 6.14
N THR A 71 2.87 11.86 7.26
CA THR A 71 4.18 11.21 7.20
C THR A 71 3.99 9.79 6.66
N ASN A 72 5.08 9.14 6.25
CA ASN A 72 5.01 7.74 5.79
C ASN A 72 4.46 6.82 6.87
N ILE A 73 4.92 6.99 8.12
CA ILE A 73 4.46 6.17 9.26
C ILE A 73 2.97 6.40 9.53
N GLU A 74 2.50 7.64 9.49
CA GLU A 74 1.08 7.94 9.67
C GLU A 74 0.23 7.29 8.60
N ALA A 75 0.65 7.38 7.34
CA ALA A 75 -0.07 6.79 6.22
C ALA A 75 -0.11 5.27 6.32
N GLY A 76 1.04 4.65 6.63
CA GLY A 76 1.14 3.21 6.81
C GLY A 76 0.26 2.71 7.95
N SER A 77 0.28 3.42 9.08
CA SER A 77 -0.56 3.07 10.24
C SER A 77 -2.04 3.19 9.93
N ARG A 78 -2.43 4.24 9.21
CA ARG A 78 -3.82 4.46 8.80
C ARG A 78 -4.32 3.31 7.92
N ARG A 79 -3.59 2.99 6.87
CA ARG A 79 -4.03 1.94 5.94
C ARG A 79 -3.97 0.55 6.54
N LEU A 80 -2.97 0.29 7.38
CA LEU A 80 -2.89 -0.98 8.08
C LEU A 80 -4.14 -1.20 8.93
N PHE A 81 -4.59 -0.17 9.63
CA PHE A 81 -5.83 -0.25 10.41
C PHE A 81 -7.06 -0.40 9.52
N GLU A 82 -7.14 0.37 8.43
CA GLU A 82 -8.29 0.33 7.51
C GLU A 82 -8.42 -1.03 6.81
N GLU A 83 -7.30 -1.67 6.47
CA GLU A 83 -7.31 -2.92 5.72
C GLU A 83 -7.24 -4.16 6.61
N MET A 84 -6.40 -4.14 7.63
CA MET A 84 -6.10 -5.32 8.45
C MET A 84 -6.61 -5.23 9.89
N GLY A 85 -7.16 -4.09 10.29
CA GLY A 85 -7.88 -3.94 11.54
C GLY A 85 -7.04 -3.86 12.81
N PHE A 86 -5.75 -3.57 12.71
CA PHE A 86 -4.91 -3.41 13.91
C PHE A 86 -3.88 -2.31 13.74
N LYS A 87 -3.30 -1.90 14.85
CA LYS A 87 -2.21 -0.92 14.90
C LYS A 87 -1.01 -1.53 15.58
N THR A 88 0.18 -1.20 15.08
CA THR A 88 1.44 -1.58 15.69
C THR A 88 2.47 -0.51 15.35
N GLU A 89 3.56 -0.46 16.09
CA GLU A 89 4.64 0.46 15.78
C GLU A 89 5.30 0.07 14.46
N LEU A 90 5.42 1.04 13.54
CA LEU A 90 6.07 0.84 12.24
C LEU A 90 7.40 1.57 12.23
N LYS A 91 8.38 0.94 11.57
CA LYS A 91 9.70 1.52 11.37
C LYS A 91 9.99 1.56 9.87
N GLU A 92 10.38 2.72 9.37
CA GLU A 92 10.80 2.84 7.98
C GLU A 92 12.21 2.29 7.81
N LEU A 93 12.39 1.39 6.83
CA LEU A 93 13.66 0.73 6.58
C LEU A 93 14.43 1.38 5.43
N PHE A 94 13.77 1.55 4.29
CA PHE A 94 14.38 2.12 3.08
C PHE A 94 13.30 2.55 2.11
N HIS A 95 13.72 3.17 1.01
CA HIS A 95 12.83 3.50 -0.11
C HIS A 95 13.52 3.19 -1.42
N PHE A 96 12.73 2.98 -2.46
CA PHE A 96 13.25 2.73 -3.82
C PHE A 96 12.21 3.19 -4.86
N ILE A 97 12.67 3.37 -6.09
CA ILE A 97 11.80 3.75 -7.20
C ILE A 97 11.66 2.55 -8.12
N TYR A 98 10.43 2.25 -8.53
CA TYR A 98 10.18 1.22 -9.53
C TYR A 98 9.10 1.66 -10.51
N GLN A 99 9.08 1.00 -11.67
CA GLN A 99 8.08 1.22 -12.70
C GLN A 99 7.67 -0.13 -13.26
N ALA A 100 6.35 -0.39 -13.25
CA ALA A 100 5.81 -1.68 -13.69
C ALA A 100 4.54 -1.46 -14.52
N PRO A 101 4.54 -1.82 -15.82
CA PRO A 101 3.34 -1.73 -16.65
C PRO A 101 2.39 -2.91 -16.38
N PHE A 102 1.08 -2.67 -16.55
CA PHE A 102 0.05 -3.68 -16.41
C PHE A 102 -0.71 -3.85 -17.71
N ASP A 103 -1.41 -5.00 -17.85
CA ASP A 103 -2.15 -5.33 -19.07
C ASP A 103 -3.31 -4.38 -19.38
N ASN A 104 -3.84 -3.70 -18.38
CA ASN A 104 -5.00 -2.80 -18.54
C ASN A 104 -4.61 -1.37 -18.92
N GLY A 105 -3.37 -1.16 -19.40
CA GLY A 105 -2.89 0.17 -19.79
C GLY A 105 -2.45 1.06 -18.65
N LEU A 106 -2.40 0.54 -17.43
CA LEU A 106 -1.92 1.27 -16.27
C LEU A 106 -0.44 0.97 -16.02
N THR A 107 0.25 1.91 -15.41
CA THR A 107 1.66 1.75 -15.03
C THR A 107 1.87 2.25 -13.61
N GLU A 108 2.47 1.43 -12.77
CA GLU A 108 2.96 1.87 -11.47
C GLU A 108 4.33 2.51 -11.66
N HIS A 109 4.46 3.77 -11.23
CA HIS A 109 5.75 4.46 -11.20
C HIS A 109 5.82 5.13 -9.83
N GLU A 110 6.46 4.45 -8.88
CA GLU A 110 6.34 4.79 -7.46
C GLU A 110 7.69 4.97 -6.77
N LEU A 111 7.76 5.97 -5.91
CA LEU A 111 8.78 6.06 -4.87
C LEU A 111 8.17 5.36 -3.65
N ASP A 112 8.56 4.11 -3.45
CA ASP A 112 7.99 3.23 -2.43
C ASP A 112 8.82 3.27 -1.15
N HIS A 113 8.16 3.64 -0.05
CA HIS A 113 8.77 3.64 1.29
C HIS A 113 8.40 2.35 2.00
N VAL A 114 9.41 1.55 2.34
CA VAL A 114 9.20 0.23 2.95
C VAL A 114 9.27 0.35 4.46
N MET A 115 8.23 -0.14 5.12
CA MET A 115 8.11 -0.11 6.58
C MET A 115 7.91 -1.52 7.14
N ILE A 116 8.41 -1.75 8.35
CA ILE A 116 8.28 -3.03 9.04
C ILE A 116 7.64 -2.81 10.42
N GLY A 117 6.84 -3.79 10.86
CA GLY A 117 6.27 -3.85 12.19
C GLY A 117 6.12 -5.30 12.64
N TYR A 118 5.71 -5.48 13.89
CA TYR A 118 5.55 -6.81 14.49
C TYR A 118 4.18 -6.96 15.12
N PHE A 119 3.57 -8.13 14.91
CA PHE A 119 2.24 -8.41 15.45
C PHE A 119 2.06 -9.94 15.48
N ASN A 120 1.57 -10.47 16.60
CA ASN A 120 1.47 -11.91 16.79
C ASN A 120 0.05 -12.45 16.81
N GLU A 121 -0.94 -11.58 16.60
CA GLU A 121 -2.35 -11.96 16.61
C GLU A 121 -2.92 -11.96 15.20
N ASN A 122 -4.13 -12.46 15.06
CA ASN A 122 -4.82 -12.46 13.78
C ASN A 122 -5.36 -11.07 13.46
N PRO A 123 -5.28 -10.63 12.21
CA PRO A 123 -5.89 -9.36 11.81
C PRO A 123 -7.41 -9.48 11.74
N THR A 124 -8.08 -8.33 11.71
CA THR A 124 -9.51 -8.25 11.41
C THR A 124 -9.65 -7.56 10.06
N ILE A 125 -9.67 -8.35 8.99
CA ILE A 125 -9.64 -7.81 7.63
C ILE A 125 -10.93 -7.07 7.28
N ASN A 126 -10.78 -6.00 6.47
CA ASN A 126 -11.89 -5.28 5.87
C ASN A 126 -12.22 -5.93 4.52
N PRO A 127 -13.37 -6.58 4.37
CA PRO A 127 -13.66 -7.33 3.14
C PRO A 127 -13.80 -6.47 1.88
N GLU A 128 -13.99 -5.15 2.02
CA GLU A 128 -14.01 -4.25 0.88
C GLU A 128 -12.61 -4.03 0.30
N GLU A 129 -11.56 -4.27 1.10
CA GLU A 129 -10.17 -4.05 0.71
C GLU A 129 -9.39 -5.35 0.60
N VAL A 130 -9.69 -6.34 1.44
CA VAL A 130 -8.91 -7.57 1.60
C VAL A 130 -9.84 -8.77 1.52
N GLU A 131 -9.53 -9.70 0.61
CA GLU A 131 -10.30 -10.94 0.44
C GLU A 131 -9.92 -11.99 1.49
N ALA A 132 -8.63 -12.13 1.76
CA ALA A 132 -8.09 -13.13 2.68
C ALA A 132 -6.71 -12.71 3.17
N TRP A 133 -6.21 -13.41 4.18
CA TRP A 133 -4.86 -13.17 4.72
C TRP A 133 -4.24 -14.50 5.14
N LYS A 134 -2.92 -14.52 5.28
CA LYS A 134 -2.20 -15.68 5.83
C LYS A 134 -0.82 -15.28 6.33
N TRP A 135 -0.28 -16.11 7.23
CA TRP A 135 1.14 -16.05 7.58
C TRP A 135 1.94 -16.92 6.61
N MET A 136 3.10 -16.44 6.24
CA MET A 136 3.97 -17.20 5.33
C MET A 136 5.45 -17.08 5.73
#